data_729c5735b6f8ae3d1c2fcad40bae98df
#
_entry.id   729c5735b6f8ae3d1c2fcad40bae98df
#
_cell.length_a   1.000
_cell.length_b   1.000
_cell.length_c   1.000
_cell.angle_alpha   90.00
_cell.angle_beta   90.00
_cell.angle_gamma   90.00
#
_symmetry.space_group_name_H-M   'P 1'
#
loop_
_entity.id
_entity.type
_entity.pdbx_description
1 polymer ?
#
loop_
_entity_poly.entity_id
_entity_poly.type
_entity_poly.pdbx_seq_one_letter_code
_entity_poly.pdbx_strand_id
1 'polypeptide(L)'
;MLGSMRLLSRVLAPLASVALTAAISTVSIVGLPLPTGASASALEASFSLSSSSLFQLSSQADNHVTAPVAGEEKLLTLPRTIPIPRVTRTDTDRASQLMKAGLLAPGTAIYNERTGMRCSTGHIAGNEGRVYVITAGHCGDTGDRFFYRNEANRRVIFGEMRLESDNTNLNGFVNSTDVGLIEITNPRARYNSNPGLDGPLVGWISYEELERKRPTICRIGSTRGFSCGNYLGINRDVGGFYFANDASKGDSGGAVYAEINGQYYAVGVYSAYIEEVESMHLAMEIGSVLNEHNLSLYN
;
A
#
# COMPACT_ATOMS: atom_id res chain seq x y z
N MET A 1 37.54 -51.81 10.02
CA MET A 1 38.02 -50.88 11.09
C MET A 1 36.89 -49.94 11.45
N LEU A 2 36.55 -50.02 12.70
CA LEU A 2 35.41 -49.35 13.34
C LEU A 2 35.56 -47.82 13.35
N GLY A 3 34.46 -47.09 13.13
CA GLY A 3 34.39 -45.64 13.28
C GLY A 3 33.02 -45.17 13.67
N SER A 4 32.84 -45.16 14.90
CA SER A 4 32.02 -44.36 15.86
C SER A 4 30.83 -43.55 15.34
N MET A 5 29.61 -44.02 15.66
CA MET A 5 28.35 -43.26 15.73
C MET A 5 28.37 -42.32 16.94
N ARG A 6 28.14 -41.04 16.75
CA ARG A 6 27.78 -40.10 17.84
C ARG A 6 26.30 -39.79 17.79
N LEU A 7 25.59 -40.21 18.84
CA LEU A 7 24.24 -39.77 19.17
C LEU A 7 24.24 -38.26 19.50
N LEU A 8 23.35 -37.53 18.88
CA LEU A 8 22.97 -36.18 19.31
C LEU A 8 21.66 -36.27 20.08
N SER A 9 21.74 -36.00 21.36
CA SER A 9 20.62 -35.89 22.30
C SER A 9 19.77 -34.65 21.97
N ARG A 10 18.45 -34.88 21.85
CA ARG A 10 17.44 -33.83 21.75
C ARG A 10 17.23 -33.23 23.14
N VAL A 11 17.47 -31.94 23.27
CA VAL A 11 17.05 -31.14 24.44
C VAL A 11 15.66 -30.61 24.12
N LEU A 12 14.65 -31.09 24.85
CA LEU A 12 13.31 -30.54 24.90
C LEU A 12 13.33 -29.32 25.84
N ALA A 13 13.00 -28.15 25.35
CA ALA A 13 12.71 -26.99 26.17
C ALA A 13 11.21 -26.96 26.57
N PRO A 14 10.85 -26.61 27.79
CA PRO A 14 9.48 -26.58 28.23
C PRO A 14 8.74 -25.33 27.74
N LEU A 15 7.50 -25.56 27.28
CA LEU A 15 6.52 -24.52 26.96
C LEU A 15 6.11 -23.79 28.26
N ALA A 16 6.44 -22.53 28.37
CA ALA A 16 5.93 -21.65 29.42
C ALA A 16 4.53 -21.16 29.05
N SER A 17 3.52 -21.64 29.78
CA SER A 17 2.16 -21.12 29.70
C SER A 17 2.09 -19.76 30.37
N VAL A 18 1.80 -18.70 29.63
CA VAL A 18 1.50 -17.37 30.16
C VAL A 18 -0.01 -17.33 30.48
N ALA A 19 -0.35 -17.36 31.74
CA ALA A 19 -1.70 -17.13 32.22
C ALA A 19 -1.99 -15.62 32.22
N LEU A 20 -2.96 -15.20 31.39
CA LEU A 20 -3.44 -13.82 31.33
C LEU A 20 -4.50 -13.63 32.42
N THR A 21 -4.13 -13.00 33.54
CA THR A 21 -5.07 -12.57 34.60
C THR A 21 -5.68 -11.23 34.21
N ALA A 22 -6.96 -11.24 33.87
CA ALA A 22 -7.73 -10.02 33.69
C ALA A 22 -8.05 -9.41 35.06
N ALA A 23 -7.50 -8.23 35.35
CA ALA A 23 -7.86 -7.43 36.51
C ALA A 23 -9.18 -6.68 36.24
N ILE A 24 -10.24 -7.08 36.95
CA ILE A 24 -11.50 -6.34 36.93
C ILE A 24 -11.39 -5.25 38.00
N SER A 25 -11.26 -3.99 37.58
CA SER A 25 -11.32 -2.83 38.45
C SER A 25 -12.79 -2.49 38.76
N THR A 26 -13.23 -2.75 40.00
CA THR A 26 -14.52 -2.29 40.48
C THR A 26 -14.42 -0.81 40.86
N VAL A 27 -15.17 0.03 40.17
CA VAL A 27 -15.34 1.45 40.56
C VAL A 27 -16.49 1.53 41.55
N SER A 28 -16.18 1.89 42.80
CA SER A 28 -17.17 2.20 43.82
C SER A 28 -17.73 3.60 43.61
N ILE A 29 -19.00 3.71 43.30
CA ILE A 29 -19.70 4.99 43.24
C ILE A 29 -20.26 5.31 44.60
N VAL A 30 -19.72 6.37 45.22
CA VAL A 30 -20.22 6.94 46.49
C VAL A 30 -21.50 7.72 46.15
N GLY A 31 -22.60 7.35 46.84
CA GLY A 31 -23.91 7.90 46.60
C GLY A 31 -24.06 9.36 47.02
N LEU A 32 -24.67 10.17 46.19
CA LEU A 32 -25.23 11.47 46.51
C LEU A 32 -26.78 11.34 46.54
N PRO A 33 -27.49 12.05 47.43
CA PRO A 33 -28.93 11.90 47.60
C PRO A 33 -29.70 12.48 46.43
N LEU A 34 -30.70 11.72 45.98
CA LEU A 34 -31.65 12.08 44.91
C LEU A 34 -32.68 13.12 45.41
N PRO A 35 -33.00 14.14 44.64
CA PRO A 35 -34.23 14.92 44.86
C PRO A 35 -35.46 14.13 44.31
N THR A 36 -36.51 14.09 45.11
CA THR A 36 -37.80 13.47 44.79
C THR A 36 -38.53 14.33 43.75
N GLY A 37 -38.92 13.72 42.63
CA GLY A 37 -40.01 14.17 41.79
C GLY A 37 -39.58 14.62 40.38
N ALA A 38 -39.47 13.67 39.44
CA ALA A 38 -39.74 13.86 38.02
C ALA A 38 -39.87 12.51 37.34
N SER A 39 -40.83 12.39 36.47
CA SER A 39 -41.26 11.23 35.70
C SER A 39 -40.16 10.65 34.81
N ALA A 40 -40.19 9.32 34.70
CA ALA A 40 -39.33 8.53 33.82
C ALA A 40 -39.48 8.92 32.34
N SER A 41 -38.40 9.49 31.78
CA SER A 41 -38.13 9.45 30.35
C SER A 41 -36.76 8.80 30.17
N ALA A 42 -36.71 7.79 29.31
CA ALA A 42 -35.56 6.96 29.05
C ALA A 42 -34.35 7.81 28.66
N LEU A 43 -33.27 7.72 29.42
CA LEU A 43 -31.94 8.22 29.05
C LEU A 43 -31.27 7.10 28.25
N GLU A 44 -31.38 7.18 26.94
CA GLU A 44 -30.43 6.46 26.07
C GLU A 44 -29.08 7.16 26.17
N ALA A 45 -28.17 6.57 26.95
CA ALA A 45 -26.78 6.95 26.92
C ALA A 45 -26.13 6.39 25.65
N SER A 46 -26.10 7.20 24.59
CA SER A 46 -25.28 6.92 23.42
C SER A 46 -23.80 7.08 23.77
N PHE A 47 -23.13 5.97 23.98
CA PHE A 47 -21.67 5.95 23.97
C PHE A 47 -21.18 6.08 22.53
N SER A 48 -20.82 7.27 22.11
CA SER A 48 -20.00 7.45 20.90
C SER A 48 -18.55 7.06 21.26
N LEU A 49 -18.19 5.81 21.00
CA LEU A 49 -16.78 5.44 20.87
C LEU A 49 -16.25 6.13 19.61
N SER A 50 -15.40 7.12 19.78
CA SER A 50 -14.73 7.73 18.65
C SER A 50 -13.88 6.68 17.96
N SER A 51 -14.14 6.44 16.70
CA SER A 51 -13.48 5.49 15.82
C SER A 51 -11.98 5.74 15.59
N SER A 52 -11.43 6.82 16.19
CA SER A 52 -10.03 7.21 16.06
C SER A 52 -9.00 6.27 16.74
N SER A 53 -9.43 5.40 17.66
CA SER A 53 -8.51 4.49 18.36
C SER A 53 -8.33 3.13 17.69
N LEU A 54 -9.19 2.73 16.77
CA LEU A 54 -9.07 1.46 16.04
C LEU A 54 -8.19 1.56 14.79
N PHE A 55 -8.00 2.77 14.25
CA PHE A 55 -7.21 2.98 13.03
C PHE A 55 -5.71 3.14 13.25
N GLN A 56 -5.26 3.50 14.45
CA GLN A 56 -3.81 3.61 14.72
C GLN A 56 -3.07 2.26 14.75
N LEU A 57 -3.78 1.15 14.83
CA LEU A 57 -3.18 -0.20 14.82
C LEU A 57 -3.05 -0.80 13.39
N SER A 58 -3.77 -0.27 12.41
CA SER A 58 -3.74 -0.81 11.04
C SER A 58 -2.65 -0.22 10.15
N SER A 59 -2.06 0.93 10.51
CA SER A 59 -1.04 1.58 9.68
C SER A 59 0.34 0.93 9.75
N GLN A 60 0.55 -0.06 10.63
CA GLN A 60 1.90 -0.56 10.87
C GLN A 60 2.31 -1.81 10.08
N ALA A 61 1.43 -2.52 9.41
CA ALA A 61 1.89 -3.79 8.85
C ALA A 61 1.18 -4.30 7.60
N ASP A 62 -0.03 -3.89 7.31
CA ASP A 62 -0.83 -4.65 6.36
C ASP A 62 -1.33 -3.80 5.20
N ASN A 63 -0.96 -4.21 3.99
CA ASN A 63 -1.54 -3.73 2.73
C ASN A 63 -2.98 -4.25 2.54
N HIS A 64 -3.69 -4.46 3.64
CA HIS A 64 -5.05 -4.93 3.66
C HIS A 64 -6.01 -3.75 3.71
N VAL A 65 -6.85 -3.64 2.72
CA VAL A 65 -8.13 -2.95 2.86
C VAL A 65 -9.12 -3.98 3.40
N THR A 66 -9.37 -3.98 4.69
CA THR A 66 -10.44 -4.79 5.27
C THR A 66 -11.78 -4.23 4.83
N ALA A 67 -12.69 -5.06 4.36
CA ALA A 67 -14.06 -4.66 4.14
C ALA A 67 -14.67 -4.13 5.45
N PRO A 68 -15.50 -3.08 5.39
CA PRO A 68 -16.09 -2.50 6.58
C PRO A 68 -16.97 -3.51 7.32
N VAL A 69 -16.83 -3.51 8.63
CA VAL A 69 -17.75 -4.22 9.52
C VAL A 69 -19.18 -3.73 9.27
N ALA A 70 -20.15 -4.63 9.23
CA ALA A 70 -21.54 -4.33 8.95
C ALA A 70 -22.07 -3.15 9.81
N GLY A 71 -22.34 -2.01 9.16
CA GLY A 71 -22.76 -0.75 9.76
C GLY A 71 -22.17 0.49 9.13
N GLU A 72 -21.04 0.39 8.43
CA GLU A 72 -20.39 1.52 7.71
C GLU A 72 -20.41 1.27 6.20
N GLU A 73 -21.61 1.35 5.62
CA GLU A 73 -21.90 1.03 4.20
C GLU A 73 -21.27 1.97 3.16
N LYS A 74 -20.26 2.80 3.50
CA LYS A 74 -19.81 3.86 2.60
C LYS A 74 -18.40 3.70 2.03
N LEU A 75 -17.64 2.67 2.42
CA LEU A 75 -16.20 2.67 2.20
C LEU A 75 -15.71 1.95 0.95
N LEU A 76 -16.42 0.97 0.46
CA LEU A 76 -16.04 0.27 -0.78
C LEU A 76 -17.32 -0.16 -1.50
N THR A 77 -17.91 0.73 -2.28
CA THR A 77 -18.93 0.29 -3.24
C THR A 77 -18.24 -0.54 -4.32
N LEU A 78 -18.12 -1.84 -4.05
CA LEU A 78 -17.79 -2.78 -5.13
C LEU A 78 -18.83 -2.60 -6.25
N PRO A 79 -18.42 -2.47 -7.50
CA PRO A 79 -19.36 -2.45 -8.62
C PRO A 79 -20.32 -3.64 -8.49
N ARG A 80 -21.61 -3.43 -8.75
CA ARG A 80 -22.64 -4.47 -8.59
C ARG A 80 -22.36 -5.78 -9.33
N THR A 81 -21.46 -5.73 -10.32
CA THR A 81 -20.93 -6.89 -11.04
C THR A 81 -19.46 -6.66 -11.29
N ILE A 82 -18.61 -7.31 -10.51
CA ILE A 82 -17.17 -7.32 -10.73
C ILE A 82 -16.85 -8.47 -11.68
N PRO A 83 -16.06 -8.26 -12.73
CA PRO A 83 -15.52 -9.36 -13.51
C PRO A 83 -14.73 -10.31 -12.62
N ILE A 84 -14.75 -11.60 -12.95
CA ILE A 84 -13.93 -12.59 -12.20
C ILE A 84 -12.46 -12.20 -12.34
N PRO A 85 -11.72 -12.04 -11.21
CA PRO A 85 -10.30 -11.75 -11.25
C PRO A 85 -9.52 -12.87 -11.96
N ARG A 86 -8.65 -12.49 -12.88
CA ARG A 86 -7.77 -13.42 -13.62
C ARG A 86 -6.39 -12.83 -13.75
N VAL A 87 -5.43 -13.43 -13.09
CA VAL A 87 -4.00 -13.17 -13.32
C VAL A 87 -3.60 -13.87 -14.62
N THR A 88 -2.99 -13.15 -15.54
CA THR A 88 -2.68 -13.63 -16.90
C THR A 88 -1.19 -13.85 -17.12
N ARG A 89 -0.32 -13.13 -16.39
CA ARG A 89 1.14 -13.20 -16.53
C ARG A 89 1.82 -12.89 -15.20
N THR A 90 2.88 -13.62 -14.88
CA THR A 90 3.74 -13.36 -13.70
C THR A 90 5.20 -13.57 -14.06
N ASP A 91 6.08 -12.71 -13.52
CA ASP A 91 7.54 -12.86 -13.53
C ASP A 91 8.07 -12.46 -12.14
N THR A 92 8.22 -13.45 -11.26
CA THR A 92 8.70 -13.25 -9.90
C THR A 92 10.21 -12.99 -9.84
N ASP A 93 10.97 -13.41 -10.84
CA ASP A 93 12.41 -13.19 -10.91
C ASP A 93 12.76 -11.72 -11.10
N ARG A 94 11.81 -10.93 -11.63
CA ARG A 94 11.97 -9.49 -11.83
C ARG A 94 12.31 -8.76 -10.53
N ALA A 95 11.73 -9.13 -9.39
CA ALA A 95 12.08 -8.56 -8.09
C ALA A 95 13.57 -8.73 -7.77
N SER A 96 14.12 -9.92 -8.01
CA SER A 96 15.54 -10.21 -7.81
C SER A 96 16.45 -9.42 -8.74
N GLN A 97 16.05 -9.25 -10.00
CA GLN A 97 16.80 -8.46 -10.98
C GLN A 97 16.85 -6.98 -10.58
N LEU A 98 15.73 -6.40 -10.14
CA LEU A 98 15.65 -5.03 -9.66
C LEU A 98 16.54 -4.79 -8.43
N MET A 99 16.53 -5.71 -7.47
CA MET A 99 17.41 -5.61 -6.30
C MET A 99 18.89 -5.64 -6.68
N LYS A 100 19.29 -6.50 -7.64
CA LYS A 100 20.67 -6.60 -8.11
C LYS A 100 21.13 -5.36 -8.87
N ALA A 101 20.24 -4.66 -9.55
CA ALA A 101 20.55 -3.43 -10.27
C ALA A 101 21.03 -2.29 -9.36
N GLY A 102 20.64 -2.29 -8.08
CA GLY A 102 21.16 -1.40 -7.05
C GLY A 102 20.92 0.09 -7.32
N LEU A 103 19.80 0.41 -7.97
CA LEU A 103 19.37 1.77 -8.30
C LEU A 103 17.84 1.88 -8.14
N LEU A 104 17.34 3.11 -8.11
CA LEU A 104 15.90 3.39 -8.10
C LEU A 104 15.35 3.16 -9.52
N ALA A 105 14.39 2.25 -9.63
CA ALA A 105 13.64 2.02 -10.85
C ALA A 105 12.22 1.57 -10.46
N PRO A 106 11.23 1.66 -11.33
CA PRO A 106 9.90 1.11 -11.04
C PRO A 106 9.99 -0.33 -10.50
N GLY A 107 9.40 -0.57 -9.34
CA GLY A 107 9.44 -1.86 -8.64
C GLY A 107 10.66 -2.09 -7.73
N THR A 108 11.63 -1.19 -7.63
CA THR A 108 12.75 -1.33 -6.70
C THR A 108 12.28 -1.16 -5.26
N ALA A 109 12.83 -1.97 -4.34
CA ALA A 109 12.55 -1.85 -2.92
C ALA A 109 13.09 -0.52 -2.34
N ILE A 110 12.22 0.22 -1.71
CA ILE A 110 12.53 1.41 -0.91
C ILE A 110 12.12 1.16 0.54
N TYR A 111 12.79 1.85 1.44
CA TYR A 111 12.58 1.67 2.88
C TYR A 111 12.46 3.03 3.55
N ASN A 112 11.42 3.19 4.35
CA ASN A 112 11.29 4.32 5.25
C ASN A 112 12.34 4.21 6.36
N GLU A 113 13.15 5.25 6.56
CA GLU A 113 14.25 5.20 7.53
C GLU A 113 13.76 5.18 8.99
N ARG A 114 12.64 5.85 9.26
CA ARG A 114 12.08 5.97 10.61
C ARG A 114 11.37 4.68 11.04
N THR A 115 10.52 4.12 10.18
CA THR A 115 9.66 2.97 10.53
C THR A 115 10.27 1.63 10.13
N GLY A 116 11.21 1.62 9.18
CA GLY A 116 11.71 0.40 8.55
C GLY A 116 10.75 -0.21 7.53
N MET A 117 9.59 0.41 7.29
CA MET A 117 8.61 -0.08 6.34
C MET A 117 9.24 -0.25 4.96
N ARG A 118 8.96 -1.38 4.31
CA ARG A 118 9.39 -1.69 2.96
C ARG A 118 8.24 -1.45 1.99
N CYS A 119 8.52 -0.63 0.98
CA CYS A 119 7.65 -0.37 -0.15
C CYS A 119 8.39 -0.55 -1.47
N SER A 120 7.76 -0.17 -2.55
CA SER A 120 8.32 -0.21 -3.91
C SER A 120 8.32 1.18 -4.54
N THR A 121 9.32 1.44 -5.37
CA THR A 121 9.31 2.58 -6.29
C THR A 121 8.19 2.38 -7.30
N GLY A 122 7.33 3.37 -7.45
CA GLY A 122 6.34 3.44 -8.51
C GLY A 122 6.93 4.10 -9.77
N HIS A 123 6.35 5.20 -10.19
CA HIS A 123 6.84 5.95 -11.34
C HIS A 123 7.89 6.99 -10.94
N ILE A 124 8.72 7.40 -11.88
CA ILE A 124 9.62 8.55 -11.72
C ILE A 124 9.09 9.69 -12.55
N ALA A 125 8.96 10.85 -11.94
CA ALA A 125 8.43 12.05 -12.55
C ALA A 125 9.25 13.27 -12.14
N GLY A 126 9.11 14.37 -12.85
CA GLY A 126 9.83 15.59 -12.50
C GLY A 126 9.08 16.86 -12.83
N ASN A 127 9.49 17.93 -12.14
CA ASN A 127 9.01 19.28 -12.34
C ASN A 127 10.13 20.28 -11.96
N GLU A 128 10.37 21.28 -12.79
CA GLU A 128 11.27 22.41 -12.50
C GLU A 128 12.68 21.99 -11.98
N GLY A 129 13.23 20.93 -12.54
CA GLY A 129 14.53 20.39 -12.15
C GLY A 129 14.53 19.53 -10.89
N ARG A 130 13.39 19.31 -10.25
CA ARG A 130 13.21 18.34 -9.18
C ARG A 130 12.76 17.00 -9.73
N VAL A 131 13.21 15.93 -9.10
CA VAL A 131 12.86 14.56 -9.48
C VAL A 131 12.18 13.88 -8.31
N TYR A 132 11.11 13.19 -8.60
CA TYR A 132 10.27 12.52 -7.61
C TYR A 132 10.11 11.04 -7.93
N VAL A 133 10.08 10.23 -6.89
CA VAL A 133 9.54 8.87 -6.90
C VAL A 133 8.09 8.98 -6.48
N ILE A 134 7.17 8.50 -7.33
CA ILE A 134 5.76 8.32 -6.96
C ILE A 134 5.65 6.93 -6.31
N THR A 135 5.04 6.85 -5.14
CA THR A 135 4.82 5.60 -4.38
C THR A 135 3.45 5.63 -3.71
N ALA A 136 3.12 4.69 -2.82
CA ALA A 136 1.91 4.76 -2.01
C ALA A 136 2.09 5.75 -0.84
N GLY A 137 1.04 6.46 -0.46
CA GLY A 137 1.04 7.43 0.62
C GLY A 137 1.37 6.79 1.97
N HIS A 138 0.74 5.64 2.27
CA HIS A 138 0.97 4.90 3.51
C HIS A 138 2.42 4.43 3.72
N CYS A 139 3.30 4.55 2.73
CA CYS A 139 4.71 4.17 2.87
C CYS A 139 5.48 5.08 3.83
N GLY A 140 4.96 6.27 4.17
CA GLY A 140 5.55 7.16 5.18
C GLY A 140 4.90 8.53 5.23
N ASP A 141 5.20 9.25 6.29
CA ASP A 141 4.69 10.58 6.54
C ASP A 141 5.54 11.65 5.84
N THR A 142 4.98 12.83 5.58
CA THR A 142 5.72 13.99 5.07
C THR A 142 6.92 14.29 5.99
N GLY A 143 8.10 14.42 5.40
CA GLY A 143 9.38 14.60 6.09
C GLY A 143 10.14 13.31 6.37
N ASP A 144 9.54 12.14 6.19
CA ASP A 144 10.25 10.88 6.33
C ASP A 144 11.31 10.71 5.23
N ARG A 145 12.49 10.23 5.64
CA ARG A 145 13.57 9.92 4.72
C ARG A 145 13.50 8.48 4.25
N PHE A 146 13.89 8.28 2.99
CA PHE A 146 13.86 6.97 2.35
C PHE A 146 15.24 6.56 1.84
N PHE A 147 15.49 5.25 1.90
CA PHE A 147 16.70 4.67 1.34
C PHE A 147 16.38 3.46 0.44
N TYR A 148 17.28 3.17 -0.46
CA TYR A 148 17.34 1.90 -1.18
C TYR A 148 18.69 1.20 -0.91
N ARG A 149 18.87 -0.03 -1.40
CA ARG A 149 20.13 -0.75 -1.31
C ARG A 149 20.81 -0.77 -2.67
N ASN A 150 22.09 -0.35 -2.70
CA ASN A 150 22.87 -0.39 -3.92
C ASN A 150 23.38 -1.82 -4.25
N GLU A 151 24.11 -1.98 -5.36
CA GLU A 151 24.69 -3.24 -5.82
C GLU A 151 25.52 -3.97 -4.74
N ALA A 152 26.20 -3.20 -3.88
CA ALA A 152 26.96 -3.72 -2.74
C ALA A 152 26.10 -3.93 -1.49
N ASN A 153 24.77 -3.96 -1.62
CA ASN A 153 23.79 -4.09 -0.53
C ASN A 153 23.89 -3.00 0.56
N ARG A 154 24.52 -1.85 0.26
CA ARG A 154 24.67 -0.73 1.19
C ARG A 154 23.46 0.20 1.09
N ARG A 155 23.03 0.73 2.24
CA ARG A 155 21.97 1.75 2.30
C ARG A 155 22.43 3.03 1.59
N VAL A 156 21.55 3.56 0.73
CA VAL A 156 21.69 4.86 0.09
C VAL A 156 20.43 5.66 0.38
N ILE A 157 20.51 6.63 1.30
CA ILE A 157 19.40 7.57 1.52
C ILE A 157 19.30 8.41 0.26
N PHE A 158 18.12 8.45 -0.35
CA PHE A 158 17.95 9.11 -1.64
C PHE A 158 17.05 10.33 -1.60
N GLY A 159 16.09 10.40 -0.65
CA GLY A 159 15.12 11.46 -0.66
C GLY A 159 14.25 11.52 0.59
N GLU A 160 13.29 12.40 0.51
CA GLU A 160 12.35 12.73 1.59
C GLU A 160 10.93 12.83 1.05
N MET A 161 9.95 12.29 1.76
CA MET A 161 8.53 12.42 1.43
C MET A 161 8.11 13.88 1.50
N ARG A 162 7.63 14.43 0.39
CA ARG A 162 7.15 15.81 0.29
C ARG A 162 5.65 15.92 0.31
N LEU A 163 4.99 14.92 -0.18
CA LEU A 163 3.54 14.79 -0.19
C LEU A 163 3.20 13.36 0.14
N GLU A 164 2.36 13.18 1.10
CA GLU A 164 1.52 12.02 1.24
C GLU A 164 0.09 12.50 1.07
N SER A 165 -0.67 11.88 0.23
CA SER A 165 -2.11 12.06 0.20
C SER A 165 -2.78 10.89 0.92
N ASP A 166 -2.30 10.62 2.10
CA ASP A 166 -3.08 9.86 3.03
C ASP A 166 -3.92 10.88 3.79
N ASN A 167 -5.00 11.28 3.22
CA ASN A 167 -5.97 12.09 3.93
C ASN A 167 -6.71 11.18 4.92
N THR A 168 -5.98 10.62 5.87
CA THR A 168 -6.52 9.95 7.05
C THR A 168 -7.33 10.93 7.91
N ASN A 169 -7.45 12.17 7.48
CA ASN A 169 -8.42 13.06 8.01
C ASN A 169 -9.80 12.53 7.71
N LEU A 170 -10.41 12.00 8.75
CA LEU A 170 -11.84 11.98 8.89
C LEU A 170 -12.51 10.82 8.17
N ASN A 171 -12.59 9.73 8.85
CA ASN A 171 -13.58 8.68 8.58
C ASN A 171 -13.20 7.62 7.54
N GLY A 172 -11.96 7.22 7.49
CA GLY A 172 -11.55 6.09 6.64
C GLY A 172 -11.57 6.49 5.16
N PHE A 173 -10.77 5.94 4.40
CA PHE A 173 -10.59 5.82 2.93
C PHE A 173 -11.47 6.62 1.94
N VAL A 174 -12.44 7.42 2.36
CA VAL A 174 -13.52 7.98 1.51
C VAL A 174 -13.07 9.09 0.57
N ASN A 175 -11.91 9.71 0.79
CA ASN A 175 -11.41 10.78 -0.09
C ASN A 175 -9.87 10.78 -0.18
N SER A 176 -9.21 9.70 0.20
CA SER A 176 -7.76 9.66 0.20
C SER A 176 -7.23 8.88 -0.98
N THR A 177 -6.55 9.56 -1.84
CA THR A 177 -5.69 8.94 -2.83
C THR A 177 -4.42 8.50 -2.10
N ASP A 178 -4.24 7.23 -1.80
CA ASP A 178 -3.03 6.67 -1.18
C ASP A 178 -1.82 6.79 -2.13
N VAL A 179 -1.36 8.03 -2.38
CA VAL A 179 -0.22 8.38 -3.24
C VAL A 179 0.76 9.23 -2.49
N GLY A 180 2.05 8.90 -2.55
CA GLY A 180 3.14 9.66 -1.96
C GLY A 180 4.15 10.13 -3.01
N LEU A 181 4.73 11.31 -2.79
CA LEU A 181 5.83 11.88 -3.59
C LEU A 181 7.09 11.99 -2.74
N ILE A 182 8.12 11.22 -3.10
CA ILE A 182 9.45 11.29 -2.46
C ILE A 182 10.34 12.10 -3.39
N GLU A 183 10.77 13.30 -2.97
CA GLU A 183 11.76 14.10 -3.71
C GLU A 183 13.14 13.43 -3.61
N ILE A 184 13.80 13.22 -4.74
CA ILE A 184 15.19 12.76 -4.77
C ILE A 184 16.09 13.94 -4.44
N THR A 185 16.53 14.04 -3.19
CA THR A 185 17.38 15.14 -2.70
C THR A 185 18.86 14.81 -2.70
N ASN A 186 19.24 13.52 -2.82
CA ASN A 186 20.62 13.10 -2.86
C ASN A 186 21.14 13.06 -4.32
N PRO A 187 22.07 13.93 -4.70
CA PRO A 187 22.60 13.97 -6.08
C PRO A 187 23.41 12.72 -6.48
N ARG A 188 23.74 11.87 -5.51
CA ARG A 188 24.43 10.58 -5.75
C ARG A 188 23.45 9.42 -5.91
N ALA A 189 22.17 9.64 -5.72
CA ALA A 189 21.15 8.61 -5.97
C ALA A 189 21.13 8.30 -7.47
N ARG A 190 21.21 7.01 -7.79
CA ARG A 190 21.10 6.53 -9.17
C ARG A 190 19.66 6.10 -9.42
N TYR A 191 19.08 6.55 -10.49
CA TYR A 191 17.74 6.16 -10.90
C TYR A 191 17.65 5.88 -12.40
N ASN A 192 16.65 5.08 -12.77
CA ASN A 192 16.26 4.78 -14.12
C ASN A 192 14.74 4.73 -14.20
N SER A 193 14.15 5.57 -15.02
CA SER A 193 12.68 5.59 -15.21
C SER A 193 12.16 4.43 -16.05
N ASN A 194 13.02 3.77 -16.82
CA ASN A 194 12.62 2.66 -17.66
C ASN A 194 12.24 1.44 -16.79
N PRO A 195 10.98 0.99 -16.83
CA PRO A 195 10.53 -0.18 -16.08
C PRO A 195 11.04 -1.50 -16.65
N GLY A 196 11.69 -1.50 -17.81
CA GLY A 196 12.15 -2.70 -18.50
C GLY A 196 11.00 -3.62 -18.93
N LEU A 197 9.89 -3.05 -19.36
CA LEU A 197 8.76 -3.77 -19.91
C LEU A 197 9.10 -4.33 -21.31
N ASP A 198 8.32 -5.29 -21.76
CA ASP A 198 8.46 -5.89 -23.11
C ASP A 198 7.87 -5.05 -24.25
N GLY A 199 7.42 -3.83 -23.95
CA GLY A 199 6.92 -2.82 -24.87
C GLY A 199 7.23 -1.40 -24.39
N PRO A 200 7.01 -0.38 -25.25
CA PRO A 200 7.30 1.00 -24.90
C PRO A 200 6.32 1.56 -23.87
N LEU A 201 6.82 2.34 -22.93
CA LEU A 201 6.02 3.24 -22.09
C LEU A 201 5.79 4.53 -22.87
N VAL A 202 4.54 4.83 -23.22
CA VAL A 202 4.18 5.93 -24.12
C VAL A 202 3.49 7.11 -23.46
N GLY A 203 3.31 7.06 -22.14
CA GLY A 203 2.71 8.12 -21.34
C GLY A 203 1.81 7.58 -20.25
N TRP A 204 0.76 8.33 -19.92
CA TRP A 204 -0.26 7.90 -18.95
C TRP A 204 -1.67 8.05 -19.52
N ILE A 205 -2.64 7.34 -18.95
CA ILE A 205 -4.06 7.44 -19.32
C ILE A 205 -4.93 7.66 -18.08
N SER A 206 -6.06 8.33 -18.31
CA SER A 206 -7.01 8.68 -17.26
C SER A 206 -7.96 7.54 -16.87
N TYR A 207 -8.70 7.75 -15.81
CA TYR A 207 -9.80 6.89 -15.38
C TYR A 207 -10.81 6.60 -16.49
N GLU A 208 -11.20 7.62 -17.23
CA GLU A 208 -12.19 7.50 -18.30
C GLU A 208 -11.69 6.57 -19.39
N GLU A 209 -10.40 6.64 -19.69
CA GLU A 209 -9.78 5.74 -20.66
C GLU A 209 -9.67 4.32 -20.13
N LEU A 210 -9.30 4.12 -18.86
CA LEU A 210 -9.30 2.81 -18.21
C LEU A 210 -10.68 2.15 -18.28
N GLU A 211 -11.72 2.88 -17.87
CA GLU A 211 -13.09 2.34 -17.87
C GLU A 211 -13.58 2.03 -19.28
N ARG A 212 -13.26 2.86 -20.24
CA ARG A 212 -13.66 2.67 -21.64
C ARG A 212 -12.93 1.50 -22.31
N LYS A 213 -11.64 1.38 -22.07
CA LYS A 213 -10.77 0.39 -22.75
C LYS A 213 -10.73 -0.95 -22.04
N ARG A 214 -10.90 -0.97 -20.71
CA ARG A 214 -10.79 -2.15 -19.82
C ARG A 214 -9.56 -3.03 -20.16
N PRO A 215 -8.37 -2.43 -20.18
CA PRO A 215 -7.16 -3.10 -20.65
C PRO A 215 -6.67 -4.18 -19.69
N THR A 216 -5.67 -4.92 -20.10
CA THR A 216 -4.82 -5.67 -19.16
C THR A 216 -4.07 -4.68 -18.28
N ILE A 217 -4.07 -4.92 -16.96
CA ILE A 217 -3.36 -4.10 -15.98
C ILE A 217 -2.16 -4.88 -15.46
N CYS A 218 -0.99 -4.28 -15.52
CA CYS A 218 0.27 -4.86 -15.09
C CYS A 218 0.83 -4.06 -13.90
N ARG A 219 1.47 -4.74 -12.98
CA ARG A 219 2.17 -4.13 -11.84
C ARG A 219 3.60 -4.65 -11.76
N ILE A 220 4.53 -3.77 -11.35
CA ILE A 220 5.88 -4.14 -10.99
C ILE A 220 6.17 -3.73 -9.54
N GLY A 221 6.71 -4.64 -8.73
CA GLY A 221 7.00 -4.38 -7.32
C GLY A 221 8.15 -5.23 -6.80
N SER A 222 8.58 -4.91 -5.60
CA SER A 222 9.84 -5.39 -5.04
C SER A 222 9.76 -6.78 -4.41
N THR A 223 8.55 -7.32 -4.23
CA THR A 223 8.34 -8.64 -3.58
C THR A 223 7.93 -9.70 -4.58
N ARG A 224 6.88 -9.48 -5.36
CA ARG A 224 6.35 -10.43 -6.33
C ARG A 224 6.79 -10.14 -7.77
N GLY A 225 7.65 -9.13 -7.98
CA GLY A 225 8.17 -8.80 -9.29
C GLY A 225 7.10 -8.20 -10.19
N PHE A 226 6.90 -8.79 -11.36
CA PHE A 226 5.95 -8.33 -12.36
C PHE A 226 4.76 -9.27 -12.49
N SER A 227 3.55 -8.72 -12.56
CA SER A 227 2.35 -9.51 -12.84
C SER A 227 1.28 -8.68 -13.52
N CYS A 228 0.48 -9.32 -14.36
CA CYS A 228 -0.63 -8.71 -15.10
C CYS A 228 -1.93 -9.48 -14.87
N GLY A 229 -3.05 -8.78 -14.97
CA GLY A 229 -4.38 -9.36 -14.92
C GLY A 229 -5.43 -8.42 -15.51
N ASN A 230 -6.69 -8.84 -15.46
CA ASN A 230 -7.77 -8.05 -16.03
C ASN A 230 -8.14 -6.85 -15.14
N TYR A 231 -8.55 -5.77 -15.78
CA TYR A 231 -9.20 -4.64 -15.15
C TYR A 231 -10.58 -5.06 -14.60
N LEU A 232 -10.88 -4.66 -13.35
CA LEU A 232 -12.11 -5.07 -12.66
C LEU A 232 -13.13 -3.95 -12.52
N GLY A 233 -12.68 -2.71 -12.38
CA GLY A 233 -13.57 -1.55 -12.26
C GLY A 233 -12.91 -0.39 -11.53
N ILE A 234 -13.54 0.79 -11.62
CA ILE A 234 -13.10 2.01 -10.93
C ILE A 234 -13.74 2.10 -9.55
N ASN A 235 -12.99 2.63 -8.59
CA ASN A 235 -13.52 3.12 -7.32
C ASN A 235 -13.22 4.62 -7.20
N ARG A 236 -14.21 5.44 -7.53
CA ARG A 236 -14.08 6.91 -7.49
C ARG A 236 -14.02 7.46 -6.07
N ASP A 237 -14.57 6.74 -5.10
CA ASP A 237 -14.65 7.19 -3.71
C ASP A 237 -13.28 7.28 -3.06
N VAL A 238 -12.34 6.43 -3.52
CA VAL A 238 -10.94 6.41 -3.04
C VAL A 238 -9.93 6.89 -4.09
N GLY A 239 -10.38 7.34 -5.26
CA GLY A 239 -9.48 7.76 -6.33
C GLY A 239 -8.66 6.60 -6.91
N GLY A 240 -9.21 5.38 -6.93
CA GLY A 240 -8.51 4.16 -7.33
C GLY A 240 -9.29 3.29 -8.30
N PHE A 241 -8.70 2.16 -8.66
CA PHE A 241 -9.32 1.14 -9.50
C PHE A 241 -8.89 -0.26 -9.07
N TYR A 242 -9.79 -1.21 -9.31
CA TYR A 242 -9.55 -2.62 -9.02
C TYR A 242 -9.02 -3.36 -10.24
N PHE A 243 -8.11 -4.29 -9.99
CA PHE A 243 -7.55 -5.16 -11.03
C PHE A 243 -7.11 -6.50 -10.44
N ALA A 244 -7.03 -7.52 -11.28
CA ALA A 244 -6.49 -8.81 -10.89
C ALA A 244 -4.96 -8.78 -10.91
N ASN A 245 -4.34 -9.29 -9.84
CA ASN A 245 -2.88 -9.31 -9.74
C ASN A 245 -2.39 -10.42 -8.81
N ASP A 246 -1.06 -10.59 -8.76
CA ASP A 246 -0.32 -11.37 -7.78
C ASP A 246 0.65 -10.43 -7.06
N ALA A 247 0.20 -9.82 -5.97
CA ALA A 247 0.99 -8.88 -5.17
C ALA A 247 1.05 -9.32 -3.72
N SER A 248 2.02 -8.81 -2.98
CA SER A 248 2.26 -9.14 -1.57
C SER A 248 2.83 -7.93 -0.81
N LYS A 249 2.95 -8.05 0.52
CA LYS A 249 3.57 -7.05 1.39
C LYS A 249 4.94 -6.61 0.84
N GLY A 250 5.15 -5.30 0.77
CA GLY A 250 6.32 -4.67 0.18
C GLY A 250 6.19 -4.31 -1.30
N ASP A 251 5.14 -4.77 -2.00
CA ASP A 251 4.81 -4.31 -3.35
C ASP A 251 4.08 -2.96 -3.37
N SER A 252 3.65 -2.46 -2.18
CA SER A 252 3.05 -1.12 -1.99
C SER A 252 3.84 -0.03 -2.70
N GLY A 253 3.15 0.84 -3.41
CA GLY A 253 3.76 1.91 -4.20
C GLY A 253 4.34 1.45 -5.54
N GLY A 254 4.37 0.16 -5.83
CA GLY A 254 4.86 -0.37 -7.10
C GLY A 254 4.09 0.20 -8.30
N ALA A 255 4.79 0.42 -9.41
CA ALA A 255 4.21 1.04 -10.60
C ALA A 255 3.15 0.15 -11.26
N VAL A 256 2.03 0.76 -11.63
CA VAL A 256 0.92 0.09 -12.31
C VAL A 256 0.73 0.68 -13.70
N TYR A 257 0.55 -0.19 -14.67
CA TYR A 257 0.47 0.12 -16.11
C TYR A 257 -0.78 -0.49 -16.73
N ALA A 258 -1.35 0.20 -17.70
CA ALA A 258 -2.29 -0.38 -18.66
C ALA A 258 -1.52 -0.86 -19.90
N GLU A 259 -1.71 -2.10 -20.29
CA GLU A 259 -1.20 -2.66 -21.54
C GLU A 259 -2.28 -2.60 -22.62
N ILE A 260 -2.02 -1.86 -23.68
CA ILE A 260 -2.94 -1.63 -24.80
C ILE A 260 -2.18 -1.81 -26.12
N ASN A 261 -2.52 -2.82 -26.87
CA ASN A 261 -1.89 -3.12 -28.18
C ASN A 261 -0.34 -3.23 -28.10
N GLY A 262 0.17 -3.85 -27.04
CA GLY A 262 1.61 -4.01 -26.81
C GLY A 262 2.35 -2.74 -26.39
N GLN A 263 1.64 -1.68 -26.06
CA GLN A 263 2.18 -0.45 -25.49
C GLN A 263 1.74 -0.33 -24.03
N TYR A 264 2.57 0.30 -23.20
CA TYR A 264 2.28 0.52 -21.78
C TYR A 264 1.99 1.99 -21.52
N TYR A 265 1.01 2.22 -20.66
CA TYR A 265 0.63 3.53 -20.16
C TYR A 265 0.67 3.50 -18.62
N ALA A 266 1.34 4.45 -18.01
CA ALA A 266 1.29 4.61 -16.56
C ALA A 266 -0.15 4.95 -16.14
N VAL A 267 -0.67 4.31 -15.09
CA VAL A 267 -2.04 4.52 -14.64
C VAL A 267 -2.17 4.69 -13.15
N GLY A 268 -1.25 4.13 -12.37
CA GLY A 268 -1.39 4.17 -10.92
C GLY A 268 -0.17 3.66 -10.18
N VAL A 269 -0.30 3.63 -8.85
CA VAL A 269 0.58 2.93 -7.93
C VAL A 269 -0.20 1.90 -7.13
N TYR A 270 0.41 0.77 -6.85
CA TYR A 270 -0.22 -0.29 -6.06
C TYR A 270 -0.41 0.15 -4.62
N SER A 271 -1.62 -0.02 -4.10
CA SER A 271 -1.99 0.34 -2.73
C SER A 271 -2.22 -0.89 -1.86
N ALA A 272 -3.22 -1.71 -2.18
CA ALA A 272 -3.68 -2.76 -1.30
C ALA A 272 -4.26 -3.97 -2.06
N TYR A 273 -4.52 -5.06 -1.34
CA TYR A 273 -5.35 -6.16 -1.81
C TYR A 273 -6.68 -6.19 -1.06
N ILE A 274 -7.66 -6.86 -1.65
CA ILE A 274 -9.00 -7.00 -1.09
C ILE A 274 -9.14 -8.42 -0.57
N GLU A 275 -9.24 -8.58 0.75
CA GLU A 275 -9.23 -9.91 1.40
C GLU A 275 -10.38 -10.82 0.96
N GLU A 276 -11.55 -10.23 0.71
CA GLU A 276 -12.76 -10.97 0.42
C GLU A 276 -12.79 -11.55 -1.00
N VAL A 277 -11.90 -11.10 -1.87
CA VAL A 277 -11.88 -11.52 -3.28
C VAL A 277 -10.46 -11.88 -3.69
N GLU A 278 -10.20 -13.17 -3.85
CA GLU A 278 -8.90 -13.68 -4.26
C GLU A 278 -8.38 -12.98 -5.53
N SER A 279 -7.11 -12.62 -5.51
CA SER A 279 -6.42 -11.92 -6.59
C SER A 279 -6.99 -10.54 -6.96
N MET A 280 -7.87 -9.95 -6.16
CA MET A 280 -8.36 -8.60 -6.36
C MET A 280 -7.50 -7.60 -5.60
N HIS A 281 -7.01 -6.62 -6.34
CA HIS A 281 -6.08 -5.61 -5.83
C HIS A 281 -6.56 -4.20 -6.18
N LEU A 282 -6.12 -3.23 -5.38
CA LEU A 282 -6.42 -1.81 -5.54
C LEU A 282 -5.15 -1.06 -5.95
N ALA A 283 -5.28 -0.23 -6.98
CA ALA A 283 -4.28 0.77 -7.33
C ALA A 283 -4.89 2.17 -7.25
N MET A 284 -4.07 3.14 -6.85
CA MET A 284 -4.43 4.55 -6.87
C MET A 284 -4.03 5.17 -8.20
N GLU A 285 -4.91 5.96 -8.76
CA GLU A 285 -4.67 6.69 -10.00
C GLU A 285 -3.66 7.82 -9.78
N ILE A 286 -2.76 8.04 -10.72
CA ILE A 286 -1.70 9.05 -10.60
C ILE A 286 -1.93 10.31 -11.44
N GLY A 287 -2.87 10.33 -12.37
CA GLY A 287 -3.07 11.46 -13.26
C GLY A 287 -3.49 12.74 -12.54
N SER A 288 -4.28 12.62 -11.47
CA SER A 288 -4.63 13.74 -10.59
C SER A 288 -3.39 14.37 -9.97
N VAL A 289 -2.50 13.56 -9.39
CA VAL A 289 -1.25 14.01 -8.76
C VAL A 289 -0.29 14.61 -9.80
N LEU A 290 -0.18 13.98 -10.98
CA LEU A 290 0.62 14.54 -12.07
C LEU A 290 0.14 15.93 -12.48
N ASN A 291 -1.17 16.11 -12.64
CA ASN A 291 -1.75 17.38 -13.04
C ASN A 291 -1.66 18.44 -11.93
N GLU A 292 -2.02 18.10 -10.70
CA GLU A 292 -2.02 19.01 -9.56
C GLU A 292 -0.64 19.56 -9.25
N HIS A 293 0.39 18.72 -9.35
CA HIS A 293 1.77 19.11 -9.08
C HIS A 293 2.58 19.41 -10.35
N ASN A 294 1.92 19.49 -11.51
CA ASN A 294 2.54 19.76 -12.80
C ASN A 294 3.76 18.87 -13.08
N LEU A 295 3.62 17.57 -12.77
CA LEU A 295 4.67 16.59 -12.95
C LEU A 295 4.62 15.98 -14.35
N SER A 296 5.79 15.81 -14.94
CA SER A 296 5.99 15.05 -16.17
C SER A 296 6.62 13.70 -15.85
N LEU A 297 6.04 12.62 -16.35
CA LEU A 297 6.65 11.29 -16.24
C LEU A 297 7.93 11.23 -17.05
N TYR A 298 8.95 10.56 -16.50
CA TYR A 298 10.14 10.18 -17.24
C TYR A 298 9.92 8.82 -17.90
N ASN A 299 10.15 8.76 -19.22
CA ASN A 299 10.00 7.57 -20.06
C ASN A 299 11.35 6.95 -20.40
#